data_2e12573af8b2499f054a232aad53d41a
#
_entry.id   2e12573af8b2499f054a232aad53d41a
#
_cell.length_a   1.000
_cell.length_b   1.000
_cell.length_c   1.000
_cell.angle_alpha   90.00
_cell.angle_beta   90.00
_cell.angle_gamma   90.00
#
_symmetry.space_group_name_H-M   'P 1'
#
loop_
_entity.id
_entity.type
_entity.pdbx_description
1 polymer ?
#
loop_
_entity_poly.entity_id
_entity_poly.type
_entity_poly.pdbx_seq_one_letter_code
_entity_poly.pdbx_strand_id
1 'polypeptide(L)'
;MTEHAPGAPGIPPTWTSSAKDMVGCALGTSRLWFTLGFGIVNEVYYPRVDIPQIRDLGFIVADGDGFWAEVKRIDNYQMRLLAPGVPAVEIIHRHERYSLLLRVSPGSRRDILVIECRLEGDDKLKVYALLAPHLGATGYANTATVVSHHGRVTLCAEQGPFGAAIAAVDAHQRDAIGRANAGYVGTSDGWQDFARNG
;
A
#
# COMPACT_ATOMS: atom_id res chain seq x y z
N MET A 1 -20.01 19.10 3.35
CA MET A 1 -19.75 18.23 4.52
C MET A 1 -19.26 16.91 3.97
N THR A 2 -18.05 16.51 4.29
CA THR A 2 -17.54 15.16 3.96
C THR A 2 -18.32 14.16 4.81
N GLU A 3 -19.11 13.32 4.18
CA GLU A 3 -19.83 12.26 4.85
C GLU A 3 -18.82 11.21 5.33
N HIS A 4 -18.83 10.90 6.61
CA HIS A 4 -17.96 9.86 7.16
C HIS A 4 -18.48 8.48 6.77
N ALA A 5 -17.55 7.54 6.51
CA ALA A 5 -17.91 6.15 6.29
C ALA A 5 -18.64 5.58 7.52
N PRO A 6 -19.63 4.67 7.33
CA PRO A 6 -20.34 4.07 8.43
C PRO A 6 -19.45 3.14 9.26
N GLY A 7 -19.83 2.89 10.52
CA GLY A 7 -19.21 1.86 11.35
C GLY A 7 -18.08 2.32 12.26
N ALA A 8 -18.04 3.60 12.61
CA ALA A 8 -17.11 4.11 13.62
C ALA A 8 -17.32 3.41 14.98
N PRO A 9 -16.25 3.11 15.71
CA PRO A 9 -14.82 3.33 15.42
C PRO A 9 -14.15 2.17 14.64
N GLY A 10 -14.89 1.19 14.17
CA GLY A 10 -14.36 -0.06 13.62
C GLY A 10 -13.89 -1.03 14.70
N ILE A 11 -13.09 -2.03 14.32
CA ILE A 11 -12.47 -2.97 15.25
C ILE A 11 -11.13 -2.42 15.75
N PRO A 12 -10.62 -2.90 16.91
CA PRO A 12 -9.31 -2.51 17.41
C PRO A 12 -8.21 -2.78 16.37
N PRO A 13 -7.29 -1.83 16.14
CA PRO A 13 -6.22 -2.00 15.18
C PRO A 13 -5.22 -3.07 15.63
N THR A 14 -4.61 -3.73 14.65
CA THR A 14 -3.55 -4.72 14.87
C THR A 14 -2.29 -4.28 14.14
N TRP A 15 -1.13 -4.81 14.56
CA TRP A 15 0.12 -4.65 13.86
C TRP A 15 0.38 -5.82 12.91
N THR A 16 1.26 -5.61 11.94
CA THR A 16 1.76 -6.67 11.06
C THR A 16 2.71 -7.61 11.81
N SER A 17 3.10 -8.72 11.17
CA SER A 17 4.10 -9.64 11.72
C SER A 17 5.45 -8.95 11.94
N SER A 18 6.17 -9.38 12.97
CA SER A 18 7.57 -8.98 13.19
C SER A 18 8.55 -9.59 12.18
N ALA A 19 8.15 -10.66 11.47
CA ALA A 19 8.97 -11.26 10.43
C ALA A 19 9.15 -10.29 9.25
N LYS A 20 10.40 -10.05 8.87
CA LYS A 20 10.79 -9.18 7.76
C LYS A 20 11.79 -9.90 6.88
N ASP A 21 11.59 -9.83 5.57
CA ASP A 21 12.52 -10.38 4.59
C ASP A 21 13.62 -9.39 4.26
N MET A 22 13.26 -8.10 4.17
CA MET A 22 14.19 -7.01 3.86
C MET A 22 13.85 -5.72 4.61
N VAL A 23 14.87 -4.92 4.84
CA VAL A 23 14.78 -3.56 5.35
C VAL A 23 15.50 -2.63 4.37
N GLY A 24 14.89 -1.52 4.05
CA GLY A 24 15.46 -0.51 3.18
C GLY A 24 15.35 0.90 3.75
N CYS A 25 16.23 1.77 3.30
CA CYS A 25 16.19 3.19 3.63
C CYS A 25 16.62 4.04 2.44
N ALA A 26 16.22 5.31 2.43
CA ALA A 26 16.70 6.27 1.47
C ALA A 26 18.20 6.55 1.65
N LEU A 27 18.88 6.80 0.53
CA LEU A 27 20.34 7.09 0.51
C LEU A 27 20.66 8.59 0.37
N GLY A 28 19.71 9.47 0.54
CA GLY A 28 19.91 10.91 0.39
C GLY A 28 19.42 11.68 1.60
N THR A 29 18.73 12.78 1.35
CA THR A 29 18.16 13.63 2.39
C THR A 29 16.78 13.16 2.86
N SER A 30 16.16 12.22 2.18
CA SER A 30 14.91 11.60 2.62
C SER A 30 15.14 10.80 3.91
N ARG A 31 14.16 10.88 4.82
CA ARG A 31 14.19 10.23 6.13
C ARG A 31 13.26 9.01 6.18
N LEU A 32 13.05 8.39 5.04
CA LEU A 32 12.14 7.27 4.89
C LEU A 32 12.87 5.94 5.03
N TRP A 33 12.30 5.04 5.85
CA TRP A 33 12.68 3.64 6.00
C TRP A 33 11.47 2.77 5.69
N PHE A 34 11.70 1.56 5.23
CA PHE A 34 10.63 0.62 4.96
C PHE A 34 11.06 -0.81 5.21
N THR A 35 10.10 -1.68 5.45
CA THR A 35 10.32 -3.12 5.58
C THR A 35 9.46 -3.88 4.58
N LEU A 36 9.97 -4.99 4.11
CA LEU A 36 9.28 -5.92 3.22
C LEU A 36 9.15 -7.27 3.90
N GLY A 37 8.03 -7.92 3.71
CA GLY A 37 7.77 -9.28 4.16
C GLY A 37 6.49 -9.80 3.53
N PHE A 38 6.39 -11.10 3.36
CA PHE A 38 5.27 -11.73 2.66
C PHE A 38 5.05 -11.18 1.23
N GLY A 39 6.12 -10.72 0.61
CA GLY A 39 6.07 -10.15 -0.73
C GLY A 39 5.41 -8.78 -0.84
N ILE A 40 5.17 -8.07 0.25
CA ILE A 40 4.54 -6.74 0.26
C ILE A 40 5.36 -5.74 1.09
N VAL A 41 4.96 -4.46 1.09
CA VAL A 41 5.47 -3.45 2.02
C VAL A 41 4.77 -3.64 3.35
N ASN A 42 5.52 -4.03 4.40
CA ASN A 42 4.94 -4.19 5.73
C ASN A 42 4.80 -2.87 6.45
N GLU A 43 5.91 -2.20 6.72
CA GLU A 43 5.90 -0.93 7.46
C GLU A 43 6.71 0.12 6.71
N VAL A 44 6.30 1.37 6.85
CA VAL A 44 7.06 2.54 6.43
C VAL A 44 7.26 3.41 7.65
N TYR A 45 8.49 3.86 7.87
CA TYR A 45 8.88 4.68 9.01
C TYR A 45 9.29 6.07 8.56
N TYR A 46 8.85 7.07 9.31
CA TYR A 46 9.14 8.49 9.06
C TYR A 46 8.79 9.33 10.32
N PRO A 47 9.50 10.39 10.66
CA PRO A 47 10.79 10.82 10.12
C PRO A 47 11.99 10.09 10.75
N ARG A 48 11.72 9.11 11.59
CA ARG A 48 12.71 8.29 12.31
C ARG A 48 12.35 6.82 12.17
N VAL A 49 13.35 5.95 12.28
CA VAL A 49 13.21 4.50 12.13
C VAL A 49 12.37 3.83 13.24
N ASP A 50 12.11 4.54 14.34
CA ASP A 50 11.28 4.07 15.45
C ASP A 50 9.83 4.60 15.40
N ILE A 51 9.44 5.33 14.34
CA ILE A 51 8.09 5.87 14.20
C ILE A 51 7.45 5.30 12.93
N PRO A 52 6.78 4.14 13.02
CA PRO A 52 6.04 3.60 11.88
C PRO A 52 4.83 4.47 11.53
N GLN A 53 4.52 4.55 10.24
CA GLN A 53 3.43 5.35 9.69
C GLN A 53 2.33 4.49 9.06
N ILE A 54 2.66 3.26 8.70
CA ILE A 54 1.69 2.29 8.18
C ILE A 54 1.91 0.93 8.83
N ARG A 55 0.84 0.14 8.91
CA ARG A 55 0.91 -1.27 9.29
C ARG A 55 1.35 -2.13 8.12
N ASP A 56 0.66 -1.99 6.98
CA ASP A 56 1.02 -2.61 5.71
C ASP A 56 0.41 -1.85 4.51
N LEU A 57 1.01 -2.05 3.36
CA LEU A 57 0.45 -1.75 2.06
C LEU A 57 0.38 -3.08 1.29
N GLY A 58 -0.79 -3.69 1.34
CA GLY A 58 -1.09 -4.96 0.68
C GLY A 58 -1.68 -4.76 -0.71
N PHE A 59 -1.79 -5.87 -1.44
CA PHE A 59 -2.38 -5.89 -2.78
C PHE A 59 -3.37 -7.04 -2.90
N ILE A 60 -4.41 -6.82 -3.69
CA ILE A 60 -5.34 -7.85 -4.17
C ILE A 60 -5.30 -7.84 -5.69
N VAL A 61 -5.34 -9.01 -6.30
CA VAL A 61 -5.59 -9.18 -7.73
C VAL A 61 -6.94 -9.83 -7.91
N ALA A 62 -7.83 -9.24 -8.72
CA ALA A 62 -9.18 -9.74 -8.93
C ALA A 62 -9.68 -9.47 -10.35
N ASP A 63 -10.65 -10.28 -10.83
CA ASP A 63 -11.26 -10.11 -12.15
C ASP A 63 -12.64 -9.43 -12.12
N GLY A 64 -13.19 -9.19 -10.93
CA GLY A 64 -14.55 -8.66 -10.76
C GLY A 64 -15.66 -9.65 -11.14
N ASP A 65 -15.33 -10.93 -11.30
CA ASP A 65 -16.24 -12.01 -11.73
C ASP A 65 -16.08 -13.25 -10.82
N GLY A 66 -15.73 -13.01 -9.55
CA GLY A 66 -15.63 -14.03 -8.51
C GLY A 66 -14.22 -14.52 -8.20
N PHE A 67 -13.21 -14.23 -9.01
CA PHE A 67 -11.83 -14.52 -8.65
C PHE A 67 -11.18 -13.33 -7.93
N TRP A 68 -10.53 -13.62 -6.81
CA TRP A 68 -9.62 -12.70 -6.16
C TRP A 68 -8.52 -13.45 -5.37
N ALA A 69 -7.38 -12.83 -5.25
CA ALA A 69 -6.26 -13.32 -4.46
C ALA A 69 -5.60 -12.19 -3.67
N GLU A 70 -5.44 -12.37 -2.38
CA GLU A 70 -4.64 -11.48 -1.54
C GLU A 70 -3.16 -11.81 -1.72
N VAL A 71 -2.39 -10.89 -2.25
CA VAL A 71 -1.01 -11.11 -2.70
C VAL A 71 -0.12 -11.60 -1.56
N LYS A 72 -0.27 -11.07 -0.35
CA LYS A 72 0.53 -11.50 0.82
C LYS A 72 0.27 -12.93 1.30
N ARG A 73 -0.77 -13.59 0.78
CA ARG A 73 -1.08 -15.00 1.07
C ARG A 73 -0.58 -15.96 -0.02
N ILE A 74 0.07 -15.41 -1.04
CA ILE A 74 0.68 -16.20 -2.11
C ILE A 74 2.12 -16.50 -1.70
N ASP A 75 2.39 -17.73 -1.29
CA ASP A 75 3.75 -18.14 -0.87
C ASP A 75 4.77 -18.22 -2.02
N ASN A 76 4.29 -18.21 -3.27
CA ASN A 76 5.14 -18.25 -4.45
C ASN A 76 5.58 -16.85 -4.88
N TYR A 77 6.55 -16.27 -4.17
CA TYR A 77 7.18 -15.02 -4.54
C TYR A 77 8.71 -15.08 -4.39
N GLN A 78 9.38 -14.22 -5.11
CA GLN A 78 10.84 -14.03 -5.06
C GLN A 78 11.16 -12.56 -4.83
N MET A 79 12.11 -12.28 -3.97
CA MET A 79 12.64 -10.93 -3.75
C MET A 79 14.13 -10.86 -4.10
N ARG A 80 14.53 -9.76 -4.73
CA ARG A 80 15.93 -9.48 -4.97
C ARG A 80 16.21 -7.98 -4.97
N LEU A 81 17.41 -7.59 -4.59
CA LEU A 81 17.88 -6.23 -4.82
C LEU A 81 18.02 -5.99 -6.33
N LEU A 82 17.65 -4.81 -6.81
CA LEU A 82 17.84 -4.43 -8.21
C LEU A 82 19.33 -4.33 -8.59
N ALA A 83 20.16 -3.90 -7.63
CA ALA A 83 21.61 -3.92 -7.75
C ALA A 83 22.23 -3.91 -6.35
N PRO A 84 23.48 -4.41 -6.17
CA PRO A 84 24.19 -4.32 -4.91
C PRO A 84 24.31 -2.88 -4.41
N GLY A 85 23.99 -2.64 -3.14
CA GLY A 85 24.07 -1.32 -2.51
C GLY A 85 22.96 -0.34 -2.89
N VAL A 86 21.99 -0.73 -3.74
CA VAL A 86 20.82 0.07 -4.10
C VAL A 86 19.64 -0.36 -3.23
N PRO A 87 19.01 0.55 -2.47
CA PRO A 87 17.86 0.22 -1.62
C PRO A 87 16.56 0.09 -2.43
N ALA A 88 16.62 -0.58 -3.56
CA ALA A 88 15.49 -0.87 -4.42
C ALA A 88 15.35 -2.38 -4.58
N VAL A 89 14.13 -2.88 -4.39
CA VAL A 89 13.82 -4.30 -4.34
C VAL A 89 12.79 -4.64 -5.41
N GLU A 90 13.05 -5.69 -6.13
CA GLU A 90 12.09 -6.30 -7.04
C GLU A 90 11.45 -7.51 -6.35
N ILE A 91 10.13 -7.57 -6.39
CA ILE A 91 9.32 -8.67 -5.88
C ILE A 91 8.49 -9.21 -7.04
N ILE A 92 8.55 -10.50 -7.27
CA ILE A 92 7.76 -11.17 -8.31
C ILE A 92 6.89 -12.23 -7.64
N HIS A 93 5.58 -12.02 -7.69
CA HIS A 93 4.59 -13.03 -7.30
C HIS A 93 4.16 -13.82 -8.53
N ARG A 94 4.01 -15.14 -8.36
CA ARG A 94 3.55 -16.05 -9.40
C ARG A 94 2.30 -16.78 -8.94
N HIS A 95 1.23 -16.61 -9.68
CA HIS A 95 -0.04 -17.31 -9.51
C HIS A 95 -0.41 -18.00 -10.83
N GLU A 96 -1.28 -18.98 -10.80
CA GLU A 96 -1.73 -19.69 -12.00
C GLU A 96 -2.30 -18.75 -13.07
N ARG A 97 -3.00 -17.69 -12.66
CA ARG A 97 -3.68 -16.73 -13.52
C ARG A 97 -2.88 -15.47 -13.84
N TYR A 98 -1.82 -15.17 -13.06
CA TYR A 98 -1.08 -13.92 -13.23
C TYR A 98 0.35 -13.99 -12.72
N SER A 99 1.15 -13.05 -13.17
CA SER A 99 2.40 -12.64 -12.55
C SER A 99 2.32 -11.18 -12.14
N LEU A 100 2.62 -10.87 -10.88
CA LEU A 100 2.65 -9.49 -10.37
C LEU A 100 4.07 -9.12 -10.02
N LEU A 101 4.59 -8.11 -10.70
CA LEU A 101 5.89 -7.52 -10.38
C LEU A 101 5.69 -6.23 -9.61
N LEU A 102 6.36 -6.12 -8.46
CA LEU A 102 6.46 -4.91 -7.67
C LEU A 102 7.93 -4.50 -7.58
N ARG A 103 8.25 -3.24 -7.91
CA ARG A 103 9.57 -2.67 -7.62
C ARG A 103 9.42 -1.56 -6.62
N VAL A 104 10.00 -1.76 -5.46
CA VAL A 104 9.89 -0.85 -4.32
C VAL A 104 11.20 -0.08 -4.19
N SER A 105 11.14 1.24 -4.24
CA SER A 105 12.31 2.09 -4.12
C SER A 105 11.99 3.39 -3.37
N PRO A 106 12.84 3.83 -2.43
CA PRO A 106 12.65 5.10 -1.75
C PRO A 106 13.19 6.26 -2.60
N GLY A 107 12.54 7.40 -2.51
CA GLY A 107 13.06 8.65 -3.07
C GLY A 107 14.33 9.09 -2.35
N SER A 108 15.30 9.64 -3.08
CA SER A 108 16.57 10.09 -2.48
C SER A 108 16.48 11.46 -1.81
N ARG A 109 15.61 12.34 -2.29
CA ARG A 109 15.49 13.74 -1.83
C ARG A 109 14.15 14.07 -1.20
N ARG A 110 13.13 13.28 -1.46
CA ARG A 110 11.77 13.45 -0.94
C ARG A 110 11.38 12.21 -0.17
N ASP A 111 10.58 12.38 0.87
CA ASP A 111 10.06 11.30 1.71
C ASP A 111 8.92 10.57 0.97
N ILE A 112 9.27 9.86 -0.10
CA ILE A 112 8.36 9.14 -1.00
C ILE A 112 8.87 7.71 -1.13
N LEU A 113 7.96 6.74 -1.05
CA LEU A 113 8.17 5.37 -1.48
C LEU A 113 7.50 5.18 -2.84
N VAL A 114 8.28 4.82 -3.84
CA VAL A 114 7.78 4.54 -5.19
C VAL A 114 7.61 3.04 -5.34
N ILE A 115 6.44 2.63 -5.80
CA ILE A 115 6.14 1.23 -6.11
C ILE A 115 5.70 1.15 -7.56
N GLU A 116 6.59 0.65 -8.42
CA GLU A 116 6.20 0.26 -9.77
C GLU A 116 5.45 -1.06 -9.68
N CYS A 117 4.25 -1.10 -10.27
CA CYS A 117 3.38 -2.26 -10.27
C CYS A 117 3.10 -2.68 -11.71
N ARG A 118 3.41 -3.93 -12.05
CA ARG A 118 3.10 -4.51 -13.36
C ARG A 118 2.41 -5.85 -13.19
N LEU A 119 1.20 -5.94 -13.72
CA LEU A 119 0.40 -7.16 -13.76
C LEU A 119 0.47 -7.75 -15.16
N GLU A 120 0.78 -9.03 -15.26
CA GLU A 120 0.72 -9.82 -16.50
C GLU A 120 -0.24 -11.00 -16.27
N GLY A 121 -1.16 -11.23 -17.18
CA GLY A 121 -2.18 -12.28 -17.10
C GLY A 121 -3.41 -11.96 -17.91
N ASP A 122 -4.58 -12.43 -17.48
CA ASP A 122 -5.85 -12.15 -18.12
C ASP A 122 -6.17 -10.64 -18.08
N ASP A 123 -6.64 -10.09 -19.20
CA ASP A 123 -6.98 -8.66 -19.36
C ASP A 123 -8.09 -8.16 -18.40
N LYS A 124 -8.89 -9.06 -17.85
CA LYS A 124 -9.90 -8.72 -16.84
C LYS A 124 -9.30 -8.43 -15.46
N LEU A 125 -8.10 -8.91 -15.20
CA LEU A 125 -7.47 -8.77 -13.89
C LEU A 125 -7.10 -7.32 -13.59
N LYS A 126 -7.36 -6.91 -12.36
CA LYS A 126 -7.04 -5.57 -11.82
C LYS A 126 -6.29 -5.72 -10.51
N VAL A 127 -5.44 -4.74 -10.22
CA VAL A 127 -4.72 -4.64 -8.95
C VAL A 127 -5.41 -3.63 -8.06
N TYR A 128 -5.63 -4.00 -6.81
CA TYR A 128 -6.15 -3.14 -5.75
C TYR A 128 -5.07 -2.99 -4.68
N ALA A 129 -4.77 -1.76 -4.27
CA ALA A 129 -3.86 -1.48 -3.17
C ALA A 129 -4.66 -1.20 -1.89
N LEU A 130 -4.28 -1.85 -0.79
CA LEU A 130 -4.89 -1.70 0.53
C LEU A 130 -3.89 -1.09 1.49
N LEU A 131 -4.10 0.16 1.87
CA LEU A 131 -3.27 0.87 2.83
C LEU A 131 -3.91 0.83 4.22
N ALA A 132 -3.16 0.37 5.21
CA ALA A 132 -3.53 0.45 6.62
C ALA A 132 -2.67 1.51 7.33
N PRO A 133 -3.15 2.77 7.47
CA PRO A 133 -2.41 3.82 8.14
C PRO A 133 -2.34 3.55 9.64
N HIS A 134 -1.14 3.75 10.22
CA HIS A 134 -0.85 3.73 11.65
C HIS A 134 0.07 4.92 11.97
N LEU A 135 -0.39 6.11 11.57
CA LEU A 135 0.41 7.32 11.63
C LEU A 135 0.86 7.65 13.05
N GLY A 136 2.13 7.98 13.19
CA GLY A 136 2.72 8.27 14.49
C GLY A 136 2.76 7.07 15.44
N ALA A 137 2.87 5.84 14.89
CA ALA A 137 2.86 4.58 15.64
C ALA A 137 1.51 4.26 16.33
N THR A 138 0.39 4.75 15.81
CA THR A 138 -0.94 4.43 16.35
C THR A 138 -1.94 4.07 15.28
N GLY A 139 -2.71 3.01 15.49
CA GLY A 139 -3.86 2.63 14.66
C GLY A 139 -5.15 3.36 15.01
N TYR A 140 -5.14 4.18 16.07
CA TYR A 140 -6.31 4.96 16.50
C TYR A 140 -6.24 6.39 15.98
N ALA A 141 -7.41 7.01 15.82
CA ALA A 141 -7.56 8.42 15.44
C ALA A 141 -6.89 8.79 14.10
N ASN A 142 -6.65 7.81 13.23
CA ASN A 142 -6.28 8.10 11.85
C ASN A 142 -7.53 8.49 11.08
N THR A 143 -7.50 9.62 10.38
CA THR A 143 -8.57 10.06 9.49
C THR A 143 -8.12 9.89 8.05
N ALA A 144 -8.86 9.11 7.27
CA ALA A 144 -8.56 8.87 5.87
C ALA A 144 -9.64 9.47 4.98
N THR A 145 -9.23 10.13 3.89
CA THR A 145 -10.10 10.77 2.91
C THR A 145 -9.61 10.51 1.50
N VAL A 146 -10.55 10.51 0.56
CA VAL A 146 -10.25 10.50 -0.87
C VAL A 146 -10.44 11.91 -1.40
N VAL A 147 -9.41 12.47 -2.01
CA VAL A 147 -9.43 13.82 -2.58
C VAL A 147 -9.08 13.77 -4.06
N SER A 148 -9.59 14.74 -4.83
CA SER A 148 -9.13 14.98 -6.19
C SER A 148 -8.31 16.28 -6.20
N HIS A 149 -7.06 16.19 -6.61
CA HIS A 149 -6.15 17.31 -6.70
C HIS A 149 -5.51 17.36 -8.08
N HIS A 150 -5.69 18.46 -8.79
CA HIS A 150 -5.24 18.62 -10.18
C HIS A 150 -5.62 17.47 -11.11
N GLY A 151 -6.85 16.95 -10.98
CA GLY A 151 -7.38 15.86 -11.79
C GLY A 151 -6.82 14.47 -11.43
N ARG A 152 -6.14 14.33 -10.29
CA ARG A 152 -5.63 13.05 -9.77
C ARG A 152 -6.35 12.66 -8.50
N VAL A 153 -6.79 11.42 -8.43
CA VAL A 153 -7.32 10.83 -7.22
C VAL A 153 -6.17 10.54 -6.26
N THR A 154 -6.34 10.91 -5.00
CA THR A 154 -5.34 10.70 -3.95
C THR A 154 -6.05 10.28 -2.67
N LEU A 155 -5.60 9.19 -2.07
CA LEU A 155 -6.00 8.82 -0.72
C LEU A 155 -5.04 9.50 0.25
N CYS A 156 -5.61 10.26 1.18
CA CYS A 156 -4.85 10.96 2.23
C CYS A 156 -5.24 10.38 3.58
N ALA A 157 -4.27 10.27 4.47
CA ALA A 157 -4.49 9.94 5.87
C ALA A 157 -3.73 10.93 6.75
N GLU A 158 -4.33 11.30 7.88
CA GLU A 158 -3.74 12.22 8.86
C GLU A 158 -3.98 11.76 10.30
N GLN A 159 -3.06 12.08 11.17
CA GLN A 159 -3.16 11.88 12.63
C GLN A 159 -2.17 12.82 13.32
N GLY A 160 -2.70 13.81 14.06
CA GLY A 160 -1.87 14.81 14.70
C GLY A 160 -0.92 15.52 13.71
N PRO A 161 0.41 15.50 13.95
CA PRO A 161 1.38 16.13 13.06
C PRO A 161 1.79 15.24 11.86
N PHE A 162 1.25 14.04 11.75
CA PHE A 162 1.63 13.07 10.71
C PHE A 162 0.60 13.05 9.59
N GLY A 163 1.08 12.87 8.37
CA GLY A 163 0.25 12.70 7.20
C GLY A 163 0.92 11.76 6.19
N ALA A 164 0.10 11.02 5.48
CA ALA A 164 0.51 10.18 4.37
C ALA A 164 -0.47 10.33 3.21
N ALA A 165 0.02 10.12 2.01
CA ALA A 165 -0.81 10.11 0.82
C ALA A 165 -0.37 9.00 -0.14
N ILE A 166 -1.34 8.39 -0.84
CA ILE A 166 -1.09 7.43 -1.91
C ILE A 166 -1.82 7.91 -3.17
N ALA A 167 -1.10 7.92 -4.28
CA ALA A 167 -1.60 8.19 -5.60
C ALA A 167 -0.98 7.20 -6.58
N ALA A 168 -1.64 6.93 -7.69
CA ALA A 168 -1.10 6.10 -8.74
C ALA A 168 -1.16 6.84 -10.10
N VAL A 169 -0.13 6.59 -10.91
CA VAL A 169 -0.06 7.11 -12.28
C VAL A 169 0.37 6.02 -13.23
N ASP A 170 -0.10 6.10 -14.46
CA ASP A 170 0.34 5.21 -15.53
C ASP A 170 1.72 5.64 -16.11
N ALA A 171 2.23 4.90 -17.09
CA ALA A 171 3.49 5.20 -17.75
C ALA A 171 3.52 6.59 -18.45
N HIS A 172 2.36 7.18 -18.72
CA HIS A 172 2.21 8.51 -19.30
C HIS A 172 1.94 9.60 -18.26
N GLN A 173 2.13 9.29 -16.97
CA GLN A 173 1.89 10.21 -15.85
C GLN A 173 0.44 10.67 -15.69
N ARG A 174 -0.52 9.91 -16.23
CA ARG A 174 -1.97 10.14 -16.04
C ARG A 174 -2.43 9.40 -14.79
N ASP A 175 -3.52 9.88 -14.19
CA ASP A 175 -4.17 9.19 -13.07
C ASP A 175 -4.53 7.75 -13.46
N ALA A 176 -4.12 6.79 -12.64
CA ALA A 176 -4.36 5.36 -12.83
C ALA A 176 -5.34 4.78 -11.80
N ILE A 177 -5.92 5.61 -10.94
CA ILE A 177 -6.88 5.16 -9.93
C ILE A 177 -8.28 5.13 -10.54
N GLY A 178 -8.81 3.95 -10.78
CA GLY A 178 -10.18 3.75 -11.26
C GLY A 178 -11.23 3.91 -10.16
N ARG A 179 -10.92 3.49 -8.93
CA ARG A 179 -11.80 3.57 -7.75
C ARG A 179 -10.96 3.72 -6.50
N ALA A 180 -11.43 4.54 -5.57
CA ALA A 180 -10.80 4.72 -4.27
C ALA A 180 -11.87 4.94 -3.21
N ASN A 181 -11.65 4.39 -2.02
CA ASN A 181 -12.48 4.63 -0.84
C ASN A 181 -11.63 4.61 0.43
N ALA A 182 -12.22 5.06 1.52
CA ALA A 182 -11.67 4.96 2.85
C ALA A 182 -12.79 4.62 3.83
N GLY A 183 -12.48 3.84 4.87
CA GLY A 183 -13.48 3.41 5.84
C GLY A 183 -12.87 2.87 7.12
N TYR A 184 -13.73 2.48 8.05
CA TYR A 184 -13.36 1.95 9.35
C TYR A 184 -13.02 0.46 9.27
N VAL A 185 -11.91 0.08 9.89
CA VAL A 185 -11.37 -1.29 9.89
C VAL A 185 -12.41 -2.31 10.34
N GLY A 186 -12.59 -3.35 9.56
CA GLY A 186 -13.52 -4.45 9.82
C GLY A 186 -15.01 -4.12 9.62
N THR A 187 -15.35 -2.89 9.19
CA THR A 187 -16.74 -2.45 9.06
C THR A 187 -17.05 -1.87 7.68
N SER A 188 -16.28 -0.88 7.23
CA SER A 188 -16.47 -0.19 5.96
C SER A 188 -15.16 0.08 5.22
N ASP A 189 -14.08 -0.57 5.63
CA ASP A 189 -12.77 -0.46 4.99
C ASP A 189 -12.74 -1.07 3.57
N GLY A 190 -11.61 -0.91 2.89
CA GLY A 190 -11.41 -1.43 1.54
C GLY A 190 -11.61 -2.94 1.41
N TRP A 191 -11.30 -3.73 2.46
CA TRP A 191 -11.59 -5.15 2.51
C TRP A 191 -13.10 -5.43 2.51
N GLN A 192 -13.85 -4.72 3.35
CA GLN A 192 -15.29 -4.90 3.45
C GLN A 192 -16.00 -4.44 2.18
N ASP A 193 -15.51 -3.38 1.56
CA ASP A 193 -16.02 -2.91 0.28
C ASP A 193 -15.74 -3.94 -0.82
N PHE A 194 -14.51 -4.45 -0.89
CA PHE A 194 -14.10 -5.47 -1.85
C PHE A 194 -14.93 -6.76 -1.68
N ALA A 195 -15.10 -7.25 -0.46
CA ALA A 195 -15.87 -8.47 -0.17
C ALA A 195 -17.34 -8.38 -0.57
N ARG A 196 -17.90 -7.15 -0.63
CA ARG A 196 -19.31 -6.93 -1.02
C ARG A 196 -19.50 -6.68 -2.50
N ASN A 197 -18.53 -6.01 -3.12
CA ASN A 197 -18.70 -5.45 -4.47
C ASN A 197 -17.69 -6.00 -5.49
N GLY A 198 -16.79 -6.88 -5.06
CA GLY A 198 -15.89 -7.72 -5.84
C GLY A 198 -14.80 -7.11 -6.59
#